data_b3705f90eb9bcaf3e867839895e5cadb
#
_entry.id   b3705f90eb9bcaf3e867839895e5cadb
#
_cell.length_a   1.000
_cell.length_b   1.000
_cell.length_c   1.000
_cell.angle_alpha   90.00
_cell.angle_beta   90.00
_cell.angle_gamma   90.00
#
_symmetry.space_group_name_H-M   'P 1'
#
loop_
_entity.id
_entity.type
_entity.pdbx_description
1 polymer ?
#
loop_
_entity_poly.entity_id
_entity_poly.type
_entity_poly.pdbx_seq_one_letter_code
_entity_poly.pdbx_strand_id
1 'polypeptide(L)'
;MRKVFSGIIVASVVMFFLAGSWTSAQAAPITVRTVSAWSKSAQFETQQFLELLDMIQKEANQKYPGQLVFDYKGAGEVIPTQQQVEALRSGLVDMVLTAASYYTSIMPEMDVMSLTTMTPWEERKAGVDAYLEKLHNAKANAHYLARMGSGDLFHIFLSKPVQKIDDFKGMKIRVSPTHIPFMKDLGVEPVVTPPSEIYTAMERSVVVGYVQPVASIRTMGLLPVTKYMVRPGFYQPIVLVLMNLDFWKKLPDNLKKLLTEGMEKGEHMEMDKIAEKIKFELGEFKKAGVSTIELPPADAKKFTKMADDALMGVVLKKSPEDGKKLYELITKK
;
A
#
# COMPACT_ATOMS: atom_id res chain seq x y z
N MET A 1 -54.18 -70.10 -60.44
CA MET A 1 -54.33 -70.02 -59.00
C MET A 1 -53.06 -69.41 -58.44
N ARG A 2 -53.00 -68.13 -58.24
CA ARG A 2 -51.85 -67.44 -57.61
C ARG A 2 -52.36 -66.57 -56.47
N LYS A 3 -51.97 -66.89 -55.23
CA LYS A 3 -52.30 -66.15 -54.03
C LYS A 3 -51.26 -65.03 -53.93
N VAL A 4 -51.75 -63.78 -53.85
CA VAL A 4 -50.92 -62.58 -53.57
C VAL A 4 -50.95 -62.38 -52.06
N PHE A 5 -49.76 -62.38 -51.43
CA PHE A 5 -49.62 -62.03 -50.03
C PHE A 5 -49.21 -60.51 -49.96
N SER A 6 -50.08 -59.71 -49.35
CA SER A 6 -49.76 -58.30 -48.99
C SER A 6 -49.00 -58.28 -47.69
N GLY A 7 -47.75 -57.81 -47.76
CA GLY A 7 -46.93 -57.53 -46.57
C GLY A 7 -47.11 -56.08 -46.16
N ILE A 8 -47.56 -55.86 -44.95
CA ILE A 8 -47.62 -54.52 -44.31
C ILE A 8 -46.25 -54.25 -43.68
N ILE A 9 -45.57 -53.27 -44.21
CA ILE A 9 -44.30 -52.76 -43.61
C ILE A 9 -44.70 -51.70 -42.58
N VAL A 10 -44.51 -52.02 -41.28
CA VAL A 10 -44.59 -51.03 -40.17
C VAL A 10 -43.26 -50.33 -40.06
N ALA A 11 -43.20 -49.07 -40.49
CA ALA A 11 -42.04 -48.22 -40.32
C ALA A 11 -42.05 -47.62 -38.88
N SER A 12 -41.23 -48.18 -38.00
CA SER A 12 -40.99 -47.61 -36.65
C SER A 12 -40.08 -46.39 -36.75
N VAL A 13 -40.63 -45.18 -36.60
CA VAL A 13 -39.88 -43.96 -36.47
C VAL A 13 -39.31 -43.87 -35.05
N VAL A 14 -38.03 -44.17 -34.92
CA VAL A 14 -37.28 -43.94 -33.66
C VAL A 14 -36.87 -42.45 -33.61
N MET A 15 -37.61 -41.67 -32.83
CA MET A 15 -37.28 -40.28 -32.58
C MET A 15 -36.16 -40.22 -31.53
N PHE A 16 -34.90 -40.03 -31.97
CA PHE A 16 -33.76 -39.75 -31.10
C PHE A 16 -33.91 -38.34 -30.54
N PHE A 17 -34.32 -38.18 -29.28
CA PHE A 17 -34.19 -36.96 -28.53
C PHE A 17 -32.68 -36.75 -28.24
N LEU A 18 -32.02 -35.96 -29.04
CA LEU A 18 -30.71 -35.37 -28.68
C LEU A 18 -30.96 -34.34 -27.57
N ALA A 19 -30.94 -34.81 -26.30
CA ALA A 19 -30.78 -33.94 -25.17
C ALA A 19 -29.37 -33.32 -25.27
N GLY A 20 -29.26 -32.23 -25.99
CA GLY A 20 -28.05 -31.39 -26.00
C GLY A 20 -27.82 -30.90 -24.58
N SER A 21 -26.85 -31.50 -23.89
CA SER A 21 -26.30 -30.96 -22.65
C SER A 21 -25.67 -29.64 -23.02
N TRP A 22 -26.37 -28.55 -22.81
CA TRP A 22 -25.76 -27.21 -22.83
C TRP A 22 -24.84 -27.14 -21.63
N THR A 23 -23.62 -27.62 -21.79
CA THR A 23 -22.52 -27.23 -20.90
C THR A 23 -22.35 -25.74 -21.09
N SER A 24 -22.87 -24.95 -20.14
CA SER A 24 -22.53 -23.55 -20.03
C SER A 24 -21.00 -23.48 -20.00
N ALA A 25 -20.39 -23.03 -21.07
CA ALA A 25 -18.97 -22.75 -21.09
C ALA A 25 -18.71 -21.68 -20.01
N GLN A 26 -18.24 -22.11 -18.85
CA GLN A 26 -17.87 -21.20 -17.78
C GLN A 26 -16.72 -20.37 -18.32
N ALA A 27 -16.92 -19.05 -18.40
CA ALA A 27 -15.88 -18.16 -18.83
C ALA A 27 -14.63 -18.36 -17.97
N ALA A 28 -13.45 -18.31 -18.59
CA ALA A 28 -12.20 -18.43 -17.86
C ALA A 28 -12.14 -17.35 -16.75
N PRO A 29 -11.60 -17.67 -15.57
CA PRO A 29 -11.51 -16.72 -14.48
C PRO A 29 -10.70 -15.49 -14.88
N ILE A 30 -11.15 -14.33 -14.44
CA ILE A 30 -10.39 -13.09 -14.54
C ILE A 30 -9.25 -13.19 -13.52
N THR A 31 -8.02 -13.28 -14.03
CA THR A 31 -6.81 -13.35 -13.20
C THR A 31 -6.25 -11.96 -12.97
N VAL A 32 -6.10 -11.55 -11.70
CA VAL A 32 -5.49 -10.29 -11.27
C VAL A 32 -4.04 -10.54 -10.90
N ARG A 33 -3.11 -10.17 -11.79
CA ARG A 33 -1.67 -10.27 -11.54
C ARG A 33 -1.27 -9.19 -10.54
N THR A 34 -0.83 -9.61 -9.37
CA THR A 34 -0.62 -8.73 -8.22
C THR A 34 0.84 -8.77 -7.76
N VAL A 35 1.40 -7.62 -7.43
CA VAL A 35 2.72 -7.49 -6.79
C VAL A 35 2.62 -6.56 -5.58
N SER A 36 3.62 -6.61 -4.68
CA SER A 36 3.74 -5.68 -3.56
C SER A 36 5.12 -5.05 -3.51
N ALA A 37 5.22 -3.87 -2.89
CA ALA A 37 6.52 -3.19 -2.74
C ALA A 37 7.47 -3.96 -1.83
N TRP A 38 6.96 -4.68 -0.85
CA TRP A 38 7.73 -5.40 0.15
C TRP A 38 7.29 -6.86 0.24
N SER A 39 8.21 -7.72 0.68
CA SER A 39 7.89 -9.13 0.93
C SER A 39 6.95 -9.28 2.14
N LYS A 40 6.18 -10.37 2.16
CA LYS A 40 5.26 -10.72 3.25
C LYS A 40 5.96 -10.76 4.62
N SER A 41 7.20 -11.22 4.68
CA SER A 41 7.95 -11.34 5.93
C SER A 41 8.53 -10.01 6.43
N ALA A 42 8.67 -9.00 5.56
CA ALA A 42 9.35 -7.76 5.88
C ALA A 42 8.42 -6.65 6.35
N GLN A 43 7.16 -6.64 5.90
CA GLN A 43 6.27 -5.51 6.13
C GLN A 43 4.86 -5.95 6.55
N PHE A 44 4.34 -5.25 7.58
CA PHE A 44 3.01 -5.52 8.15
C PHE A 44 1.89 -5.30 7.12
N GLU A 45 1.94 -4.20 6.37
CA GLU A 45 0.94 -3.86 5.37
C GLU A 45 0.84 -4.92 4.26
N THR A 46 1.96 -5.54 3.87
CA THR A 46 1.93 -6.65 2.91
C THR A 46 1.24 -7.88 3.49
N GLN A 47 1.45 -8.18 4.77
CA GLN A 47 0.74 -9.29 5.42
C GLN A 47 -0.78 -9.04 5.41
N GLN A 48 -1.20 -7.83 5.82
CA GLN A 48 -2.61 -7.46 5.85
C GLN A 48 -3.24 -7.45 4.45
N PHE A 49 -2.52 -6.96 3.46
CA PHE A 49 -2.97 -6.97 2.07
C PHE A 49 -3.21 -8.39 1.54
N LEU A 50 -2.30 -9.31 1.79
CA LEU A 50 -2.45 -10.70 1.34
C LEU A 50 -3.60 -11.42 2.07
N GLU A 51 -3.76 -11.17 3.39
CA GLU A 51 -4.92 -11.66 4.14
C GLU A 51 -6.24 -11.11 3.58
N LEU A 52 -6.24 -9.83 3.19
CA LEU A 52 -7.39 -9.17 2.56
C LEU A 52 -7.72 -9.78 1.19
N LEU A 53 -6.71 -10.03 0.34
CA LEU A 53 -6.92 -10.71 -0.94
C LEU A 53 -7.50 -12.11 -0.75
N ASP A 54 -7.02 -12.87 0.24
CA ASP A 54 -7.57 -14.18 0.58
C ASP A 54 -9.04 -14.10 1.03
N MET A 55 -9.39 -13.07 1.81
CA MET A 55 -10.77 -12.83 2.25
C MET A 55 -11.67 -12.51 1.06
N ILE A 56 -11.24 -11.59 0.18
CA ILE A 56 -11.99 -11.23 -1.03
C ILE A 56 -12.11 -12.43 -1.98
N GLN A 57 -11.05 -13.25 -2.12
CA GLN A 57 -11.06 -14.46 -2.93
C GLN A 57 -12.10 -15.48 -2.43
N LYS A 58 -12.18 -15.68 -1.10
CA LYS A 58 -13.19 -16.57 -0.48
C LYS A 58 -14.60 -16.07 -0.75
N GLU A 59 -14.83 -14.76 -0.61
CA GLU A 59 -16.12 -14.15 -0.89
C GLU A 59 -16.48 -14.24 -2.39
N ALA A 60 -15.51 -14.01 -3.29
CA ALA A 60 -15.67 -14.21 -4.72
C ALA A 60 -16.07 -15.63 -5.06
N ASN A 61 -15.42 -16.64 -4.47
CA ASN A 61 -15.72 -18.04 -4.70
C ASN A 61 -17.13 -18.44 -4.23
N GLN A 62 -17.65 -17.78 -3.18
CA GLN A 62 -19.02 -18.01 -2.69
C GLN A 62 -20.08 -17.34 -3.56
N LYS A 63 -19.86 -16.08 -3.96
CA LYS A 63 -20.84 -15.26 -4.69
C LYS A 63 -20.75 -15.44 -6.20
N TYR A 64 -19.53 -15.63 -6.71
CA TYR A 64 -19.19 -15.64 -8.14
C TYR A 64 -18.17 -16.75 -8.44
N PRO A 65 -18.51 -18.03 -8.24
CA PRO A 65 -17.56 -19.14 -8.34
C PRO A 65 -16.84 -19.17 -9.69
N GLY A 66 -15.51 -19.22 -9.64
CA GLY A 66 -14.64 -19.30 -10.80
C GLY A 66 -14.52 -18.01 -11.65
N GLN A 67 -15.04 -16.86 -11.19
CA GLN A 67 -14.94 -15.62 -11.97
C GLN A 67 -13.67 -14.82 -11.69
N LEU A 68 -13.09 -14.89 -10.48
CA LEU A 68 -11.95 -14.09 -10.06
C LEU A 68 -10.85 -14.96 -9.44
N VAL A 69 -9.60 -14.68 -9.79
CA VAL A 69 -8.41 -15.29 -9.17
C VAL A 69 -7.35 -14.21 -8.96
N PHE A 70 -6.80 -14.10 -7.73
CA PHE A 70 -5.62 -13.30 -7.48
C PHE A 70 -4.37 -14.15 -7.69
N ASP A 71 -3.46 -13.66 -8.53
CA ASP A 71 -2.17 -14.28 -8.83
C ASP A 71 -1.04 -13.39 -8.28
N TYR A 72 -0.68 -13.63 -7.02
CA TYR A 72 0.38 -12.88 -6.37
C TYR A 72 1.76 -13.36 -6.86
N LYS A 73 2.47 -12.49 -7.56
CA LYS A 73 3.76 -12.77 -8.22
C LYS A 73 4.97 -12.60 -7.31
N GLY A 74 4.84 -11.86 -6.21
CA GLY A 74 5.94 -11.53 -5.31
C GLY A 74 6.08 -10.04 -5.07
N ALA A 75 7.27 -9.60 -4.69
CA ALA A 75 7.53 -8.23 -4.27
C ALA A 75 8.64 -7.56 -5.09
N GLY A 76 9.49 -6.77 -4.43
CA GLY A 76 10.59 -6.04 -5.06
C GLY A 76 11.64 -6.92 -5.75
N GLU A 77 11.68 -8.20 -5.47
CA GLU A 77 12.51 -9.21 -6.16
C GLU A 77 11.98 -9.56 -7.55
N VAL A 78 10.68 -9.36 -7.79
CA VAL A 78 10.05 -9.61 -9.10
C VAL A 78 10.07 -8.34 -9.96
N ILE A 79 9.65 -7.22 -9.38
CA ILE A 79 9.69 -5.89 -10.02
C ILE A 79 10.25 -4.91 -8.98
N PRO A 80 11.37 -4.21 -9.24
CA PRO A 80 11.92 -3.23 -8.31
C PRO A 80 10.85 -2.22 -7.85
N THR A 81 10.80 -1.92 -6.57
CA THR A 81 9.72 -1.14 -5.93
C THR A 81 9.40 0.17 -6.64
N GLN A 82 10.43 0.92 -7.07
CA GLN A 82 10.26 2.19 -7.78
C GLN A 82 9.75 2.04 -9.22
N GLN A 83 9.71 0.81 -9.77
CA GLN A 83 9.24 0.52 -11.12
C GLN A 83 7.84 -0.09 -11.14
N GLN A 84 7.28 -0.45 -9.99
CA GLN A 84 6.00 -1.17 -9.90
C GLN A 84 4.81 -0.35 -10.42
N VAL A 85 4.78 0.96 -10.17
CA VAL A 85 3.69 1.83 -10.69
C VAL A 85 3.81 2.01 -12.21
N GLU A 86 5.02 2.03 -12.77
CA GLU A 86 5.20 2.04 -14.23
C GLU A 86 4.81 0.70 -14.85
N ALA A 87 5.12 -0.42 -14.18
CA ALA A 87 4.65 -1.75 -14.58
C ALA A 87 3.11 -1.87 -14.53
N LEU A 88 2.48 -1.28 -13.51
CA LEU A 88 1.02 -1.16 -13.43
C LEU A 88 0.48 -0.32 -14.58
N ARG A 89 1.04 0.86 -14.80
CA ARG A 89 0.63 1.81 -15.84
C ARG A 89 0.66 1.18 -17.24
N SER A 90 1.69 0.39 -17.53
CA SER A 90 1.85 -0.33 -18.81
C SER A 90 1.00 -1.60 -18.92
N GLY A 91 0.32 -2.04 -17.84
CA GLY A 91 -0.46 -3.28 -17.81
C GLY A 91 0.38 -4.56 -17.72
N LEU A 92 1.66 -4.47 -17.31
CA LEU A 92 2.48 -5.65 -17.01
C LEU A 92 1.94 -6.39 -15.79
N VAL A 93 1.42 -5.66 -14.80
CA VAL A 93 0.66 -6.16 -13.66
C VAL A 93 -0.68 -5.44 -13.56
N ASP A 94 -1.65 -6.05 -12.87
CA ASP A 94 -3.02 -5.56 -12.81
C ASP A 94 -3.33 -4.86 -11.48
N MET A 95 -2.61 -5.23 -10.42
CA MET A 95 -2.75 -4.66 -9.07
C MET A 95 -1.39 -4.53 -8.40
N VAL A 96 -1.20 -3.47 -7.62
CA VAL A 96 0.01 -3.24 -6.82
C VAL A 96 -0.33 -2.71 -5.43
N LEU A 97 0.35 -3.26 -4.41
CA LEU A 97 0.47 -2.62 -3.10
C LEU A 97 1.80 -1.85 -3.08
N THR A 98 1.75 -0.52 -2.98
CA THR A 98 2.96 0.33 -3.07
C THR A 98 2.89 1.52 -2.12
N ALA A 99 4.05 2.13 -1.83
CA ALA A 99 4.08 3.41 -1.12
C ALA A 99 4.06 4.59 -2.09
N ALA A 100 3.37 5.67 -1.71
CA ALA A 100 3.33 6.92 -2.47
C ALA A 100 4.73 7.45 -2.77
N SER A 101 5.66 7.35 -1.82
CA SER A 101 7.06 7.78 -1.95
C SER A 101 7.86 7.09 -3.06
N TYR A 102 7.38 5.97 -3.62
CA TYR A 102 8.11 5.23 -4.65
C TYR A 102 7.78 5.69 -6.07
N TYR A 103 6.76 6.52 -6.27
CA TYR A 103 6.38 7.03 -7.59
C TYR A 103 6.19 8.56 -7.64
N THR A 104 6.87 9.29 -6.74
CA THR A 104 6.85 10.77 -6.73
C THR A 104 7.46 11.42 -7.97
N SER A 105 8.18 10.66 -8.79
CA SER A 105 8.59 11.09 -10.15
C SER A 105 7.39 11.21 -11.11
N ILE A 106 6.34 10.42 -10.90
CA ILE A 106 5.08 10.44 -11.67
C ILE A 106 4.09 11.41 -11.03
N MET A 107 3.94 11.35 -9.70
CA MET A 107 2.95 12.10 -8.94
C MET A 107 3.58 12.72 -7.68
N PRO A 108 4.33 13.84 -7.79
CA PRO A 108 5.00 14.47 -6.64
C PRO A 108 4.03 14.99 -5.58
N GLU A 109 2.78 15.32 -5.95
CA GLU A 109 1.73 15.74 -5.04
C GLU A 109 1.32 14.65 -4.03
N MET A 110 1.59 13.39 -4.31
CA MET A 110 1.26 12.29 -3.42
C MET A 110 1.98 12.37 -2.07
N ASP A 111 3.13 13.02 -2.02
CA ASP A 111 3.84 13.24 -0.76
C ASP A 111 3.01 14.05 0.26
N VAL A 112 2.08 14.92 -0.21
CA VAL A 112 1.16 15.69 0.67
C VAL A 112 0.34 14.78 1.57
N MET A 113 -0.03 13.60 1.08
CA MET A 113 -0.82 12.64 1.85
C MET A 113 -0.10 12.19 3.13
N SER A 114 1.23 12.28 3.19
CA SER A 114 1.99 11.97 4.42
C SER A 114 1.67 12.92 5.59
N LEU A 115 1.05 14.07 5.31
CA LEU A 115 0.61 15.05 6.30
C LEU A 115 -0.84 14.84 6.77
N THR A 116 -1.59 13.93 6.16
CA THR A 116 -2.99 13.69 6.57
C THR A 116 -3.06 13.14 7.99
N THR A 117 -4.05 13.59 8.74
CA THR A 117 -4.45 13.02 10.03
C THR A 117 -5.79 12.29 9.95
N MET A 118 -6.36 12.24 8.74
CA MET A 118 -7.64 11.61 8.45
C MET A 118 -7.49 10.10 8.34
N THR A 119 -8.55 9.40 8.72
CA THR A 119 -8.75 7.99 8.36
C THR A 119 -9.15 7.87 6.88
N PRO A 120 -9.02 6.70 6.24
CA PRO A 120 -9.44 6.52 4.84
C PRO A 120 -10.91 6.91 4.59
N TRP A 121 -11.82 6.58 5.50
CA TRP A 121 -13.25 6.95 5.36
C TRP A 121 -13.53 8.43 5.56
N GLU A 122 -12.74 9.15 6.38
CA GLU A 122 -12.79 10.61 6.48
C GLU A 122 -12.28 11.26 5.21
N GLU A 123 -11.20 10.75 4.61
CA GLU A 123 -10.68 11.18 3.31
C GLU A 123 -11.70 11.01 2.21
N ARG A 124 -12.37 9.86 2.17
CA ARG A 124 -13.44 9.57 1.21
C ARG A 124 -14.59 10.59 1.36
N LYS A 125 -15.01 10.84 2.60
CA LYS A 125 -16.06 11.83 2.92
C LYS A 125 -15.64 13.26 2.58
N ALA A 126 -14.37 13.61 2.76
CA ALA A 126 -13.82 14.94 2.44
C ALA A 126 -13.58 15.14 0.93
N GLY A 127 -13.73 14.10 0.10
CA GLY A 127 -13.48 14.14 -1.34
C GLY A 127 -12.01 13.95 -1.73
N VAL A 128 -11.16 13.55 -0.81
CA VAL A 128 -9.74 13.24 -1.06
C VAL A 128 -9.63 12.08 -2.04
N ASP A 129 -10.33 10.96 -1.78
CA ASP A 129 -10.30 9.77 -2.63
C ASP A 129 -10.72 10.07 -4.08
N ALA A 130 -11.79 10.85 -4.26
CA ALA A 130 -12.25 11.26 -5.59
C ALA A 130 -11.19 12.11 -6.33
N TYR A 131 -10.45 12.93 -5.60
CA TYR A 131 -9.37 13.72 -6.18
C TYR A 131 -8.14 12.86 -6.49
N LEU A 132 -7.77 11.94 -5.60
CA LEU A 132 -6.71 10.96 -5.84
C LEU A 132 -7.03 10.05 -7.02
N GLU A 133 -8.26 9.56 -7.13
CA GLU A 133 -8.72 8.79 -8.28
C GLU A 133 -8.52 9.55 -9.59
N LYS A 134 -8.95 10.83 -9.64
CA LYS A 134 -8.75 11.70 -10.81
C LYS A 134 -7.27 11.81 -11.19
N LEU A 135 -6.39 12.05 -10.21
CA LEU A 135 -4.96 12.20 -10.44
C LEU A 135 -4.31 10.90 -10.91
N HIS A 136 -4.62 9.76 -10.28
CA HIS A 136 -4.09 8.45 -10.65
C HIS A 136 -4.56 8.03 -12.04
N ASN A 137 -5.83 8.27 -12.38
CA ASN A 137 -6.35 8.02 -13.74
C ASN A 137 -5.57 8.80 -14.80
N ALA A 138 -5.33 10.09 -14.54
CA ALA A 138 -4.71 10.97 -15.52
C ALA A 138 -3.19 10.75 -15.68
N LYS A 139 -2.48 10.49 -14.58
CA LYS A 139 -1.01 10.48 -14.56
C LYS A 139 -0.40 9.08 -14.55
N ALA A 140 -1.09 8.11 -13.93
CA ALA A 140 -0.56 6.76 -13.69
C ALA A 140 -1.35 5.64 -14.41
N ASN A 141 -2.38 5.94 -15.19
CA ASN A 141 -3.30 4.93 -15.75
C ASN A 141 -3.73 3.92 -14.67
N ALA A 142 -4.02 4.42 -13.47
CA ALA A 142 -4.35 3.61 -12.31
C ALA A 142 -5.70 4.02 -11.72
N HIS A 143 -6.45 3.04 -11.22
CA HIS A 143 -7.60 3.19 -10.35
C HIS A 143 -7.13 3.15 -8.90
N TYR A 144 -7.48 4.16 -8.12
CA TYR A 144 -7.19 4.24 -6.69
C TYR A 144 -8.21 3.38 -5.93
N LEU A 145 -7.76 2.29 -5.33
CA LEU A 145 -8.67 1.29 -4.77
C LEU A 145 -8.76 1.37 -3.23
N ALA A 146 -7.63 1.59 -2.54
CA ALA A 146 -7.61 1.69 -1.08
C ALA A 146 -6.32 2.35 -0.56
N ARG A 147 -6.39 2.88 0.68
CA ARG A 147 -5.22 3.32 1.45
C ARG A 147 -5.06 2.48 2.71
N MET A 148 -3.87 1.93 2.88
CA MET A 148 -3.43 1.17 4.04
C MET A 148 -2.32 1.94 4.81
N GLY A 149 -1.87 1.44 5.95
CA GLY A 149 -0.76 2.02 6.72
C GLY A 149 -1.13 3.23 7.58
N SER A 150 -2.41 3.42 7.89
CA SER A 150 -2.87 4.58 8.66
C SER A 150 -2.54 4.49 10.15
N GLY A 151 -2.07 5.62 10.75
CA GLY A 151 -1.89 5.73 12.20
C GLY A 151 -0.54 5.30 12.75
N ASP A 152 0.38 4.75 11.94
CA ASP A 152 1.75 4.41 12.34
C ASP A 152 2.74 5.46 11.80
N LEU A 153 2.99 6.51 12.58
CA LEU A 153 3.89 7.58 12.17
C LEU A 153 5.34 7.10 12.03
N PHE A 154 6.06 7.73 11.12
CA PHE A 154 7.52 7.60 11.07
C PHE A 154 8.16 8.22 12.30
N HIS A 155 9.16 7.53 12.84
CA HIS A 155 10.03 8.00 13.91
C HIS A 155 11.50 7.92 13.49
N ILE A 156 12.34 8.78 14.08
CA ILE A 156 13.77 8.63 14.01
C ILE A 156 14.19 7.64 15.10
N PHE A 157 14.89 6.58 14.69
CA PHE A 157 15.51 5.60 15.58
C PHE A 157 17.03 5.79 15.56
N LEU A 158 17.66 5.73 16.72
CA LEU A 158 19.08 6.08 16.89
C LEU A 158 19.84 5.01 17.68
N SER A 159 21.16 4.92 17.43
CA SER A 159 22.11 4.17 18.27
C SER A 159 22.70 4.99 19.41
N LYS A 160 22.57 6.32 19.36
CA LYS A 160 23.06 7.28 20.39
C LYS A 160 21.96 8.30 20.72
N PRO A 161 21.97 8.86 21.95
CA PRO A 161 20.90 9.78 22.39
C PRO A 161 21.04 11.17 21.76
N VAL A 162 19.93 11.89 21.72
CA VAL A 162 19.82 13.34 21.46
C VAL A 162 19.00 13.95 22.61
N GLN A 163 19.20 15.26 22.88
CA GLN A 163 18.44 15.98 23.89
C GLN A 163 17.60 17.13 23.30
N LYS A 164 18.04 17.65 22.14
CA LYS A 164 17.43 18.78 21.44
C LYS A 164 17.61 18.66 19.92
N ILE A 165 16.89 19.48 19.16
CA ILE A 165 16.95 19.49 17.70
C ILE A 165 18.38 19.70 17.16
N ASP A 166 19.16 20.56 17.78
CA ASP A 166 20.52 20.85 17.31
C ASP A 166 21.48 19.65 17.36
N ASP A 167 21.17 18.63 18.17
CA ASP A 167 21.99 17.44 18.30
C ASP A 167 21.93 16.52 17.06
N PHE A 168 20.94 16.74 16.17
CA PHE A 168 20.86 16.00 14.91
C PHE A 168 21.89 16.47 13.86
N LYS A 169 22.46 17.67 14.01
CA LYS A 169 23.38 18.24 13.02
C LYS A 169 24.57 17.31 12.75
N GLY A 170 24.80 17.04 11.45
CA GLY A 170 25.90 16.19 10.99
C GLY A 170 25.71 14.69 11.24
N MET A 171 24.56 14.25 11.80
CA MET A 171 24.28 12.82 11.92
C MET A 171 23.95 12.21 10.56
N LYS A 172 24.57 11.08 10.25
CA LYS A 172 24.18 10.25 9.10
C LYS A 172 22.98 9.38 9.48
N ILE A 173 21.84 9.62 8.85
CA ILE A 173 20.60 8.89 9.13
C ILE A 173 20.05 8.30 7.83
N ARG A 174 19.73 7.00 7.85
CA ARG A 174 19.09 6.34 6.73
C ARG A 174 17.63 6.82 6.60
N VAL A 175 17.23 7.17 5.37
CA VAL A 175 15.91 7.71 5.07
C VAL A 175 15.33 7.14 3.77
N SER A 176 14.04 7.28 3.57
CA SER A 176 13.39 7.19 2.25
C SER A 176 13.39 8.55 1.56
N PRO A 177 13.24 8.63 0.23
CA PRO A 177 13.35 9.88 -0.53
C PRO A 177 12.46 11.02 -0.02
N THR A 178 11.23 10.74 0.38
CA THR A 178 10.28 11.74 0.93
C THR A 178 10.80 12.44 2.17
N HIS A 179 11.68 11.81 2.96
CA HIS A 179 12.20 12.38 4.20
C HIS A 179 13.40 13.33 3.98
N ILE A 180 14.04 13.31 2.80
CA ILE A 180 15.28 14.05 2.53
C ILE A 180 15.15 15.55 2.83
N PRO A 181 14.10 16.27 2.38
CA PRO A 181 14.00 17.71 2.62
C PRO A 181 14.02 18.04 4.11
N PHE A 182 13.15 17.39 4.88
CA PHE A 182 13.06 17.59 6.32
C PHE A 182 14.38 17.24 7.05
N MET A 183 15.00 16.11 6.70
CA MET A 183 16.27 15.72 7.32
C MET A 183 17.39 16.72 7.05
N LYS A 184 17.44 17.30 5.85
CA LYS A 184 18.39 18.38 5.53
C LYS A 184 18.12 19.65 6.34
N ASP A 185 16.87 20.05 6.49
CA ASP A 185 16.48 21.21 7.29
C ASP A 185 16.80 20.98 8.78
N LEU A 186 16.74 19.73 9.25
CA LEU A 186 17.16 19.31 10.59
C LEU A 186 18.71 19.30 10.76
N GLY A 187 19.46 19.48 9.66
CA GLY A 187 20.92 19.43 9.65
C GLY A 187 21.51 18.02 9.58
N VAL A 188 20.68 17.00 9.32
CA VAL A 188 21.08 15.60 9.12
C VAL A 188 21.73 15.42 7.75
N GLU A 189 22.69 14.51 7.65
CA GLU A 189 23.21 13.96 6.39
C GLU A 189 22.38 12.74 5.99
N PRO A 190 21.37 12.86 5.10
CA PRO A 190 20.49 11.75 4.76
C PRO A 190 21.18 10.74 3.84
N VAL A 191 21.10 9.46 4.21
CA VAL A 191 21.60 8.33 3.41
C VAL A 191 20.42 7.53 2.89
N VAL A 192 20.29 7.41 1.57
CA VAL A 192 19.17 6.67 0.93
C VAL A 192 19.66 5.28 0.57
N THR A 193 19.08 4.27 1.23
CA THR A 193 19.29 2.85 0.92
C THR A 193 17.97 2.08 1.02
N PRO A 194 17.85 0.91 0.36
CA PRO A 194 16.70 0.03 0.55
C PRO A 194 16.46 -0.32 2.02
N PRO A 195 15.20 -0.52 2.43
CA PRO A 195 14.89 -0.92 3.82
C PRO A 195 15.62 -2.18 4.29
N SER A 196 15.88 -3.13 3.40
CA SER A 196 16.62 -4.38 3.69
C SER A 196 18.08 -4.16 4.10
N GLU A 197 18.66 -2.99 3.81
CA GLU A 197 20.05 -2.66 4.13
C GLU A 197 20.21 -1.92 5.47
N ILE A 198 19.11 -1.53 6.14
CA ILE A 198 19.16 -0.72 7.38
C ILE A 198 19.98 -1.41 8.46
N TYR A 199 19.73 -2.70 8.72
CA TYR A 199 20.46 -3.45 9.74
C TYR A 199 21.97 -3.37 9.53
N THR A 200 22.43 -3.72 8.33
CA THR A 200 23.87 -3.72 7.98
C THR A 200 24.49 -2.32 8.05
N ALA A 201 23.75 -1.29 7.61
CA ALA A 201 24.22 0.11 7.66
C ALA A 201 24.40 0.59 9.11
N MET A 202 23.49 0.23 10.02
CA MET A 202 23.57 0.50 11.45
C MET A 202 24.71 -0.28 12.12
N GLU A 203 24.77 -1.59 11.88
CA GLU A 203 25.78 -2.49 12.46
C GLU A 203 27.21 -2.03 12.10
N ARG A 204 27.42 -1.64 10.84
CA ARG A 204 28.72 -1.12 10.34
C ARG A 204 28.96 0.34 10.64
N SER A 205 28.05 1.01 11.38
CA SER A 205 28.15 2.44 11.71
C SER A 205 28.24 3.36 10.47
N VAL A 206 27.74 2.91 9.31
CA VAL A 206 27.59 3.77 8.12
C VAL A 206 26.59 4.87 8.40
N VAL A 207 25.54 4.55 9.18
CA VAL A 207 24.58 5.49 9.73
C VAL A 207 24.44 5.29 11.24
N VAL A 208 24.05 6.35 11.95
CA VAL A 208 23.81 6.30 13.40
C VAL A 208 22.32 6.24 13.75
N GLY A 209 21.48 6.23 12.75
CA GLY A 209 20.03 6.14 12.89
C GLY A 209 19.33 5.89 11.55
N TYR A 210 18.03 5.68 11.65
CA TYR A 210 17.17 5.46 10.50
C TYR A 210 15.75 5.97 10.79
N VAL A 211 14.98 6.19 9.73
CA VAL A 211 13.57 6.58 9.79
C VAL A 211 12.71 5.41 9.36
N GLN A 212 11.80 4.97 10.25
CA GLN A 212 10.85 3.88 9.99
C GLN A 212 9.57 4.06 10.84
N PRO A 213 8.43 3.44 10.47
CA PRO A 213 7.27 3.32 11.34
C PRO A 213 7.51 2.26 12.42
N VAL A 214 6.80 2.40 13.56
CA VAL A 214 6.99 1.54 14.74
C VAL A 214 6.70 0.07 14.44
N ALA A 215 5.63 -0.21 13.71
CA ALA A 215 5.16 -1.58 13.47
C ALA A 215 6.16 -2.47 12.71
N SER A 216 7.11 -1.88 11.99
CA SER A 216 8.04 -2.61 11.14
C SER A 216 9.39 -2.96 11.80
N ILE A 217 9.75 -2.34 12.92
CA ILE A 217 11.10 -2.43 13.51
C ILE A 217 11.50 -3.87 13.84
N ARG A 218 10.64 -4.61 14.53
CA ARG A 218 10.94 -5.98 14.95
C ARG A 218 10.88 -6.97 13.78
N THR A 219 9.90 -6.83 12.89
CA THR A 219 9.77 -7.70 11.72
C THR A 219 10.92 -7.54 10.74
N MET A 220 11.53 -6.35 10.69
CA MET A 220 12.75 -6.08 9.93
C MET A 220 14.04 -6.48 10.68
N GLY A 221 13.95 -7.03 11.89
CA GLY A 221 15.12 -7.43 12.69
C GLY A 221 15.96 -6.26 13.22
N LEU A 222 15.40 -5.04 13.36
CA LEU A 222 16.15 -3.84 13.67
C LEU A 222 16.35 -3.58 15.17
N LEU A 223 15.67 -4.33 16.07
CA LEU A 223 15.80 -4.15 17.53
C LEU A 223 17.25 -4.21 18.05
N PRO A 224 18.12 -5.17 17.62
CA PRO A 224 19.49 -5.26 18.13
C PRO A 224 20.33 -4.01 17.87
N VAL A 225 20.04 -3.27 16.79
CA VAL A 225 20.78 -2.07 16.38
C VAL A 225 20.09 -0.77 16.79
N THR A 226 18.95 -0.86 17.50
CA THR A 226 18.14 0.29 17.95
C THR A 226 18.32 0.52 19.45
N LYS A 227 18.65 1.73 19.86
CA LYS A 227 18.78 2.11 21.28
C LYS A 227 17.75 3.17 21.70
N TYR A 228 17.38 4.05 20.79
CA TYR A 228 16.52 5.18 21.08
C TYR A 228 15.48 5.36 19.98
N MET A 229 14.25 5.72 20.38
CA MET A 229 13.16 6.20 19.52
C MET A 229 12.89 7.65 19.87
N VAL A 230 12.90 8.53 18.88
CA VAL A 230 12.63 9.97 19.09
C VAL A 230 11.16 10.27 18.88
N ARG A 231 10.59 11.08 19.78
CA ARG A 231 9.23 11.62 19.66
C ARG A 231 9.26 13.15 19.67
N PRO A 232 8.32 13.81 18.97
CA PRO A 232 7.16 13.20 18.27
C PRO A 232 7.55 12.46 17.00
N GLY A 233 6.64 11.61 16.52
CA GLY A 233 6.65 11.11 15.15
C GLY A 233 6.29 12.23 14.17
N PHE A 234 6.55 11.99 12.90
CA PHE A 234 6.23 12.90 11.80
C PHE A 234 5.79 12.04 10.60
N TYR A 235 5.16 12.60 9.62
CA TYR A 235 4.61 11.91 8.46
C TYR A 235 3.99 10.55 8.80
N GLN A 236 2.96 10.17 8.11
CA GLN A 236 2.53 8.78 8.13
C GLN A 236 2.86 8.09 6.81
N PRO A 237 3.09 6.77 6.84
CA PRO A 237 3.19 5.96 5.64
C PRO A 237 1.91 6.08 4.82
N ILE A 238 2.05 6.31 3.53
CA ILE A 238 0.94 6.26 2.58
C ILE A 238 1.16 5.04 1.71
N VAL A 239 0.49 3.97 2.08
CA VAL A 239 0.52 2.70 1.38
C VAL A 239 -0.79 2.54 0.62
N LEU A 240 -0.72 2.26 -0.67
CA LEU A 240 -1.86 2.30 -1.58
C LEU A 240 -2.03 0.96 -2.28
N VAL A 241 -3.28 0.58 -2.47
CA VAL A 241 -3.67 -0.46 -3.41
C VAL A 241 -4.15 0.22 -4.67
N LEU A 242 -3.41 0.03 -5.75
CA LEU A 242 -3.72 0.58 -7.07
C LEU A 242 -4.00 -0.56 -8.05
N MET A 243 -4.96 -0.35 -8.96
CA MET A 243 -5.25 -1.28 -10.04
C MET A 243 -5.04 -0.58 -11.39
N ASN A 244 -4.55 -1.31 -12.40
CA ASN A 244 -4.46 -0.77 -13.76
C ASN A 244 -5.85 -0.30 -14.23
N LEU A 245 -5.96 0.94 -14.71
CA LEU A 245 -7.24 1.55 -15.04
C LEU A 245 -7.95 0.86 -16.21
N ASP A 246 -7.18 0.41 -17.22
CA ASP A 246 -7.78 -0.28 -18.37
C ASP A 246 -8.26 -1.69 -18.01
N PHE A 247 -7.56 -2.34 -17.08
CA PHE A 247 -8.00 -3.60 -16.50
C PHE A 247 -9.27 -3.39 -15.66
N TRP A 248 -9.28 -2.38 -14.77
CA TRP A 248 -10.43 -2.01 -13.95
C TRP A 248 -11.68 -1.74 -14.78
N LYS A 249 -11.55 -0.95 -15.86
CA LYS A 249 -12.67 -0.64 -16.76
C LYS A 249 -13.31 -1.87 -17.39
N LYS A 250 -12.53 -2.93 -17.66
CA LYS A 250 -12.99 -4.20 -18.25
C LYS A 250 -13.63 -5.15 -17.25
N LEU A 251 -13.44 -4.93 -15.94
CA LEU A 251 -14.07 -5.78 -14.93
C LEU A 251 -15.59 -5.68 -14.99
N PRO A 252 -16.32 -6.80 -14.80
CA PRO A 252 -17.76 -6.77 -14.56
C PRO A 252 -18.11 -5.98 -13.30
N ASP A 253 -19.27 -5.33 -13.29
CA ASP A 253 -19.70 -4.45 -12.20
C ASP A 253 -19.83 -5.17 -10.85
N ASN A 254 -20.23 -6.44 -10.85
CA ASN A 254 -20.28 -7.28 -9.66
C ASN A 254 -18.89 -7.50 -9.04
N LEU A 255 -17.84 -7.64 -9.85
CA LEU A 255 -16.47 -7.78 -9.37
C LEU A 255 -15.87 -6.43 -8.94
N LYS A 256 -16.18 -5.33 -9.64
CA LYS A 256 -15.82 -3.98 -9.18
C LYS A 256 -16.39 -3.71 -7.80
N LYS A 257 -17.68 -3.98 -7.61
CA LYS A 257 -18.35 -3.81 -6.32
C LYS A 257 -17.70 -4.69 -5.23
N LEU A 258 -17.44 -5.95 -5.52
CA LEU A 258 -16.79 -6.88 -4.58
C LEU A 258 -15.42 -6.36 -4.16
N LEU A 259 -14.59 -5.88 -5.10
CA LEU A 259 -13.26 -5.35 -4.83
C LEU A 259 -13.34 -4.07 -4.00
N THR A 260 -14.18 -3.12 -4.37
CA THR A 260 -14.36 -1.87 -3.63
C THR A 260 -14.80 -2.10 -2.19
N GLU A 261 -15.90 -2.86 -2.00
CA GLU A 261 -16.43 -3.16 -0.65
C GLU A 261 -15.44 -3.99 0.18
N GLY A 262 -14.73 -4.93 -0.45
CA GLY A 262 -13.71 -5.73 0.20
C GLY A 262 -12.53 -4.88 0.68
N MET A 263 -12.05 -3.95 -0.14
CA MET A 263 -10.94 -3.05 0.19
C MET A 263 -11.33 -2.05 1.27
N GLU A 264 -12.52 -1.42 1.20
CA GLU A 264 -13.03 -0.54 2.26
C GLU A 264 -13.12 -1.26 3.62
N LYS A 265 -13.62 -2.49 3.62
CA LYS A 265 -13.64 -3.33 4.82
C LYS A 265 -12.23 -3.63 5.33
N GLY A 266 -11.28 -3.85 4.40
CA GLY A 266 -9.88 -4.08 4.72
C GLY A 266 -9.21 -2.87 5.39
N GLU A 267 -9.51 -1.65 4.98
CA GLU A 267 -9.02 -0.41 5.60
C GLU A 267 -9.41 -0.33 7.08
N HIS A 268 -10.66 -0.63 7.42
CA HIS A 268 -11.11 -0.67 8.82
C HIS A 268 -10.39 -1.75 9.63
N MET A 269 -10.30 -2.97 9.07
CA MET A 269 -9.63 -4.09 9.74
C MET A 269 -8.14 -3.81 9.98
N GLU A 270 -7.49 -3.16 9.04
CA GLU A 270 -6.06 -2.83 9.13
C GLU A 270 -5.82 -1.77 10.21
N MET A 271 -6.66 -0.73 10.29
CA MET A 271 -6.54 0.30 11.34
C MET A 271 -6.67 -0.27 12.75
N ASP A 272 -7.59 -1.19 12.98
CA ASP A 272 -7.73 -1.84 14.29
C ASP A 272 -6.46 -2.65 14.62
N LYS A 273 -5.97 -3.42 13.66
CA LYS A 273 -4.78 -4.25 13.82
C LYS A 273 -3.50 -3.43 13.99
N ILE A 274 -3.35 -2.29 13.29
CA ILE A 274 -2.14 -1.47 13.40
C ILE A 274 -2.03 -0.82 14.79
N ALA A 275 -3.13 -0.38 15.39
CA ALA A 275 -3.14 0.18 16.74
C ALA A 275 -2.69 -0.85 17.79
N GLU A 276 -3.20 -2.09 17.70
CA GLU A 276 -2.76 -3.21 18.53
C GLU A 276 -1.28 -3.55 18.30
N LYS A 277 -0.87 -3.57 17.03
CA LYS A 277 0.51 -3.83 16.63
C LYS A 277 1.48 -2.81 17.19
N ILE A 278 1.20 -1.51 17.08
CA ILE A 278 2.02 -0.44 17.64
C ILE A 278 2.15 -0.61 19.17
N LYS A 279 1.05 -0.84 19.85
CA LYS A 279 1.04 -1.08 21.33
C LYS A 279 1.93 -2.26 21.70
N PHE A 280 1.82 -3.35 20.97
CA PHE A 280 2.65 -4.54 21.16
C PHE A 280 4.14 -4.23 20.93
N GLU A 281 4.49 -3.59 19.81
CA GLU A 281 5.88 -3.27 19.44
C GLU A 281 6.53 -2.31 20.46
N LEU A 282 5.80 -1.30 20.96
CA LEU A 282 6.31 -0.42 22.03
C LEU A 282 6.60 -1.20 23.33
N GLY A 283 5.82 -2.24 23.62
CA GLY A 283 6.10 -3.18 24.72
C GLY A 283 7.39 -3.97 24.51
N GLU A 284 7.61 -4.46 23.29
CA GLU A 284 8.83 -5.17 22.91
C GLU A 284 10.08 -4.26 22.90
N PHE A 285 9.93 -2.99 22.48
CA PHE A 285 11.00 -1.98 22.59
C PHE A 285 11.46 -1.83 24.03
N LYS A 286 10.51 -1.67 24.98
CA LYS A 286 10.84 -1.57 26.39
C LYS A 286 11.58 -2.81 26.91
N LYS A 287 11.16 -4.02 26.53
CA LYS A 287 11.83 -5.27 26.89
C LYS A 287 13.24 -5.37 26.32
N ALA A 288 13.44 -4.86 25.09
CA ALA A 288 14.74 -4.82 24.42
C ALA A 288 15.67 -3.69 24.91
N GLY A 289 15.21 -2.85 25.84
CA GLY A 289 15.99 -1.72 26.38
C GLY A 289 16.04 -0.51 25.44
N VAL A 290 15.14 -0.40 24.47
CA VAL A 290 14.99 0.81 23.64
C VAL A 290 14.34 1.91 24.46
N SER A 291 15.02 3.04 24.60
CA SER A 291 14.54 4.21 25.36
C SER A 291 13.81 5.18 24.44
N THR A 292 12.68 5.72 24.89
CA THR A 292 12.00 6.81 24.21
C THR A 292 12.59 8.15 24.60
N ILE A 293 12.95 8.97 23.63
CA ILE A 293 13.39 10.36 23.81
C ILE A 293 12.22 11.28 23.43
N GLU A 294 11.68 11.97 24.42
CA GLU A 294 10.73 13.06 24.19
C GLU A 294 11.49 14.36 23.98
N LEU A 295 11.39 14.96 22.80
CA LEU A 295 11.98 16.30 22.58
C LEU A 295 11.30 17.33 23.49
N PRO A 296 12.04 18.35 23.97
CA PRO A 296 11.44 19.46 24.71
C PRO A 296 10.24 20.05 23.95
N PRO A 297 9.17 20.52 24.63
CA PRO A 297 7.94 20.96 23.96
C PRO A 297 8.13 21.99 22.84
N ALA A 298 9.05 22.94 23.03
CA ALA A 298 9.38 23.95 22.01
C ALA A 298 10.05 23.30 20.79
N ASP A 299 10.97 22.36 21.01
CA ASP A 299 11.66 21.61 19.97
C ASP A 299 10.69 20.65 19.25
N ALA A 300 9.81 20.00 19.99
CA ALA A 300 8.78 19.11 19.41
C ALA A 300 7.86 19.88 18.42
N LYS A 301 7.40 21.08 18.81
CA LYS A 301 6.60 21.95 17.94
C LYS A 301 7.39 22.42 16.70
N LYS A 302 8.66 22.80 16.91
CA LYS A 302 9.56 23.21 15.82
C LYS A 302 9.82 22.04 14.86
N PHE A 303 10.06 20.84 15.39
CA PHE A 303 10.33 19.61 14.65
C PHE A 303 9.18 19.26 13.70
N THR A 304 7.94 19.19 14.19
CA THR A 304 6.76 18.88 13.36
C THR A 304 6.52 19.96 12.31
N LYS A 305 6.62 21.25 12.70
CA LYS A 305 6.47 22.34 11.72
C LYS A 305 7.54 22.29 10.62
N MET A 306 8.79 22.01 10.95
CA MET A 306 9.87 21.87 9.96
C MET A 306 9.58 20.71 9.00
N ALA A 307 9.04 19.60 9.49
CA ALA A 307 8.66 18.48 8.66
C ALA A 307 7.59 18.89 7.62
N ASP A 308 6.52 19.52 8.09
CA ASP A 308 5.41 19.98 7.22
C ASP A 308 5.89 21.00 6.18
N ASP A 309 6.62 22.04 6.61
CA ASP A 309 7.15 23.10 5.74
C ASP A 309 8.10 22.53 4.67
N ALA A 310 8.99 21.62 5.06
CA ALA A 310 9.96 20.99 4.16
C ALA A 310 9.27 20.17 3.05
N LEU A 311 8.27 19.38 3.42
CA LEU A 311 7.53 18.57 2.46
C LEU A 311 6.73 19.44 1.49
N MET A 312 5.95 20.38 2.03
CA MET A 312 5.15 21.29 1.22
C MET A 312 6.02 22.18 0.32
N GLY A 313 7.18 22.61 0.79
CA GLY A 313 8.14 23.39 -0.01
C GLY A 313 8.63 22.65 -1.26
N VAL A 314 8.77 21.32 -1.19
CA VAL A 314 9.14 20.49 -2.36
C VAL A 314 7.94 20.23 -3.26
N VAL A 315 6.81 19.87 -2.67
CA VAL A 315 5.60 19.56 -3.45
C VAL A 315 5.12 20.75 -4.25
N LEU A 316 5.04 21.94 -3.63
CA LEU A 316 4.57 23.15 -4.31
C LEU A 316 5.50 23.63 -5.44
N LYS A 317 6.78 23.24 -5.42
CA LYS A 317 7.71 23.50 -6.55
C LYS A 317 7.45 22.56 -7.74
N LYS A 318 7.02 21.33 -7.49
CA LYS A 318 6.85 20.29 -8.52
C LYS A 318 5.43 20.18 -9.03
N SER A 319 4.46 20.38 -8.17
CA SER A 319 3.02 20.24 -8.45
C SER A 319 2.23 21.29 -7.65
N PRO A 320 2.34 22.60 -8.04
CA PRO A 320 1.78 23.69 -7.24
C PRO A 320 0.25 23.64 -7.13
N GLU A 321 -0.46 23.30 -8.19
CA GLU A 321 -1.93 23.27 -8.21
C GLU A 321 -2.47 22.04 -7.48
N ASP A 322 -2.04 20.85 -7.90
CA ASP A 322 -2.53 19.59 -7.32
C ASP A 322 -2.06 19.43 -5.87
N GLY A 323 -0.81 19.80 -5.56
CA GLY A 323 -0.29 19.76 -4.21
C GLY A 323 -1.04 20.70 -3.26
N LYS A 324 -1.31 21.93 -3.68
CA LYS A 324 -2.12 22.88 -2.91
C LYS A 324 -3.54 22.36 -2.69
N LYS A 325 -4.18 21.89 -3.76
CA LYS A 325 -5.55 21.37 -3.69
C LYS A 325 -5.66 20.16 -2.76
N LEU A 326 -4.71 19.23 -2.85
CA LEU A 326 -4.68 18.06 -1.99
C LEU A 326 -4.46 18.46 -0.53
N TYR A 327 -3.53 19.39 -0.26
CA TYR A 327 -3.30 19.92 1.08
C TYR A 327 -4.55 20.58 1.68
N GLU A 328 -5.28 21.37 0.88
CA GLU A 328 -6.56 21.97 1.29
C GLU A 328 -7.60 20.89 1.66
N LEU A 329 -7.65 19.78 0.92
CA LEU A 329 -8.61 18.69 1.17
C LEU A 329 -8.29 17.96 2.47
N ILE A 330 -7.02 17.61 2.71
CA ILE A 330 -6.61 16.83 3.92
C ILE A 330 -6.59 17.68 5.20
N THR A 331 -6.60 19.02 5.08
CA THR A 331 -6.59 19.95 6.23
C THR A 331 -7.96 20.60 6.51
N LYS A 332 -8.98 20.32 5.69
CA LYS A 332 -10.37 20.76 5.96
C LYS A 332 -10.87 20.07 7.23
N LYS A 333 -11.13 20.89 8.25
CA LYS A 333 -11.86 20.48 9.44
C LYS A 333 -13.37 20.64 9.25
#